data_d8ca002c8d268809286fe1499bf9069c
#
_entry.id   d8ca002c8d268809286fe1499bf9069c
#
_cell.length_a   1.000
_cell.length_b   1.000
_cell.length_c   1.000
_cell.angle_alpha   90.00
_cell.angle_beta   90.00
_cell.angle_gamma   90.00
#
_symmetry.space_group_name_H-M   'P 1'
#
loop_
_entity.id
_entity.type
_entity.pdbx_description
1 polymer ?
#
loop_
_entity_poly.entity_id
_entity_poly.type
_entity_poly.pdbx_seq_one_letter_code
_entity_poly.pdbx_strand_id
1 'polypeptide(L)'
;MKKLMFFLITAAAIFGLTASPALAVKLGLPIKEVRGLIDVSSVDVAVKAGHAQVINKVDAKTKGGLWAIGQAKKLGVKLSGKTVVYDITAVEATQDIAGVEFPVWAFVPSNKVQGDKVVGYKNPQGPVPGPTIIADEGDLVRVIMRNKSKNNHTIHIHGPTIIRYDHDGTANVAQVPVKPDQEFTYEFVASPVGTHLYHCHVNANEHMDMGLYGAIIIHKKGDEKVNQDLLVMLDEWDSKFSKEEGFAPTGAEQKQSAEVGHPRNIARYNLFTLNGNAWTDEYPNVVLAATGKNEKIRVRFINMGSWPHNMHLHGHTLTQVAQDGRTTPGKPQSDSVAILPGERKDYIFEANQEGRWVWHCHIVAHATNDGVYHGGLLMAVVYTGNMSNEKGEPGKGAVGPVGIDLDSYPLGKPTKIGAKPFDAVDASDVEQGDAKKVVQKK
;
A
#
# COMPACT_ATOMS: atom_id res chain seq x y z
N MET A 1 25.79 22.55 39.76
CA MET A 1 24.43 22.94 39.33
C MET A 1 24.31 22.64 37.84
N LYS A 2 23.75 21.45 37.50
CA LYS A 2 23.58 21.01 36.13
C LYS A 2 22.16 21.45 35.69
N LYS A 3 22.07 22.32 34.69
CA LYS A 3 20.80 22.69 34.06
C LYS A 3 20.36 21.58 33.15
N LEU A 4 19.25 20.95 33.49
CA LEU A 4 18.52 19.96 32.69
C LEU A 4 17.72 20.76 31.62
N MET A 5 18.12 20.63 30.38
CA MET A 5 17.39 21.23 29.25
C MET A 5 16.35 20.25 28.77
N PHE A 6 15.08 20.49 29.13
CA PHE A 6 13.93 19.80 28.56
C PHE A 6 13.70 20.28 27.13
N PHE A 7 13.93 19.43 26.15
CA PHE A 7 13.38 19.64 24.81
C PHE A 7 11.95 19.11 24.80
N LEU A 8 10.99 20.02 24.73
CA LEU A 8 9.63 19.70 24.35
C LEU A 8 9.63 19.35 22.85
N ILE A 9 9.44 18.09 22.55
CA ILE A 9 9.08 17.66 21.20
C ILE A 9 7.56 17.84 21.09
N THR A 10 7.17 18.91 20.41
CA THR A 10 5.78 19.08 19.96
C THR A 10 5.49 18.03 18.90
N ALA A 11 4.66 17.05 19.27
CA ALA A 11 4.17 16.03 18.37
C ALA A 11 3.22 16.67 17.35
N ALA A 12 3.67 16.85 16.13
CA ALA A 12 2.79 17.02 14.99
C ALA A 12 2.22 15.64 14.65
N ALA A 13 0.97 15.41 15.03
CA ALA A 13 0.21 14.24 14.67
C ALA A 13 -0.07 14.25 13.16
N ILE A 14 0.80 13.66 12.37
CA ILE A 14 0.52 13.25 11.00
C ILE A 14 0.10 11.78 11.11
N PHE A 15 -1.15 11.50 10.78
CA PHE A 15 -1.71 10.15 10.74
C PHE A 15 -1.20 9.37 9.53
N GLY A 16 0.07 8.97 9.55
CA GLY A 16 0.47 7.62 9.21
C GLY A 16 0.78 6.98 10.56
N LEU A 17 0.18 5.87 10.88
CA LEU A 17 0.43 5.13 12.11
C LEU A 17 1.89 4.67 12.15
N THR A 18 2.81 5.56 12.47
CA THR A 18 4.16 5.18 12.89
C THR A 18 4.04 4.69 14.31
N ALA A 19 4.03 3.38 14.52
CA ALA A 19 4.11 2.82 15.84
C ALA A 19 5.41 3.31 16.50
N SER A 20 5.32 3.72 17.78
CA SER A 20 6.47 4.31 18.46
C SER A 20 7.60 3.28 18.67
N PRO A 21 8.87 3.73 18.80
CA PRO A 21 10.00 2.84 19.15
C PRO A 21 9.80 2.00 20.40
N ALA A 22 8.92 2.40 21.31
CA ALA A 22 8.57 1.62 22.50
C ALA A 22 7.85 0.29 22.18
N LEU A 23 7.19 0.20 21.01
CA LEU A 23 6.60 -1.02 20.49
C LEU A 23 7.69 -2.03 20.07
N ALA A 24 8.75 -1.52 19.49
CA ALA A 24 9.87 -2.29 18.99
C ALA A 24 10.54 -3.14 20.08
N VAL A 25 10.79 -2.54 21.24
CA VAL A 25 11.50 -3.17 22.36
C VAL A 25 10.72 -4.37 22.93
N LYS A 26 9.39 -4.33 22.89
CA LYS A 26 8.55 -5.43 23.43
C LYS A 26 8.39 -6.62 22.47
N LEU A 27 8.75 -6.48 21.20
CA LEU A 27 8.76 -7.60 20.24
C LEU A 27 9.96 -8.54 20.41
N GLY A 28 10.93 -8.19 21.26
CA GLY A 28 12.20 -8.93 21.38
C GLY A 28 13.05 -8.93 20.12
N LEU A 29 12.65 -8.12 19.12
CA LEU A 29 13.34 -7.92 17.85
C LEU A 29 14.03 -6.55 17.89
N PRO A 30 15.12 -6.35 17.17
CA PRO A 30 15.79 -5.04 17.08
C PRO A 30 14.99 -4.05 16.21
N ILE A 31 13.68 -3.92 16.47
CA ILE A 31 12.78 -3.09 15.65
C ILE A 31 13.13 -1.62 15.85
N LYS A 32 13.48 -0.94 14.79
CA LYS A 32 13.71 0.51 14.76
C LYS A 32 12.42 1.28 14.51
N GLU A 33 11.56 0.76 13.62
CA GLU A 33 10.30 1.39 13.24
C GLU A 33 9.31 0.33 12.77
N VAL A 34 8.06 0.38 13.25
CA VAL A 34 6.95 -0.41 12.69
C VAL A 34 6.31 0.37 11.56
N ARG A 35 6.21 -0.23 10.40
CA ARG A 35 5.67 0.39 9.21
C ARG A 35 4.22 -0.03 8.98
N GLY A 36 3.33 0.96 8.93
CA GLY A 36 1.92 0.76 8.64
C GLY A 36 1.66 0.66 7.14
N LEU A 37 0.46 0.19 6.78
CA LEU A 37 -0.03 0.26 5.42
C LEU A 37 -0.60 1.67 5.12
N ILE A 38 -0.82 1.96 3.83
CA ILE A 38 -1.34 3.26 3.41
C ILE A 38 -2.84 3.30 3.71
N ASP A 39 -3.27 4.26 4.56
CA ASP A 39 -4.70 4.56 4.79
C ASP A 39 -5.28 5.26 3.56
N VAL A 40 -6.35 4.68 3.03
CA VAL A 40 -7.06 5.21 1.85
C VAL A 40 -8.55 5.42 2.10
N SER A 41 -8.94 5.59 3.35
CA SER A 41 -10.33 5.63 3.79
C SER A 41 -11.13 6.83 3.27
N SER A 42 -10.49 7.91 2.87
CA SER A 42 -11.17 9.10 2.36
C SER A 42 -10.26 10.09 1.64
N VAL A 43 -10.85 11.00 0.85
CA VAL A 43 -10.14 12.15 0.23
C VAL A 43 -9.46 13.02 1.30
N ASP A 44 -10.04 13.15 2.49
CA ASP A 44 -9.47 13.95 3.59
C ASP A 44 -8.11 13.44 4.05
N VAL A 45 -7.83 12.15 3.91
CA VAL A 45 -6.51 11.57 4.20
C VAL A 45 -5.46 12.17 3.26
N ALA A 46 -5.73 12.18 1.96
CA ALA A 46 -4.83 12.79 0.98
C ALA A 46 -4.65 14.31 1.16
N VAL A 47 -5.74 15.00 1.53
CA VAL A 47 -5.70 16.44 1.82
C VAL A 47 -4.84 16.74 3.05
N LYS A 48 -5.03 15.99 4.15
CA LYS A 48 -4.24 16.12 5.38
C LYS A 48 -2.75 15.82 5.16
N ALA A 49 -2.46 14.85 4.29
CA ALA A 49 -1.09 14.53 3.89
C ALA A 49 -0.46 15.61 2.98
N GLY A 50 -1.24 16.60 2.53
CA GLY A 50 -0.78 17.62 1.60
C GLY A 50 -0.59 17.11 0.16
N HIS A 51 -1.20 16.00 -0.18
CA HIS A 51 -1.13 15.40 -1.52
C HIS A 51 -2.21 15.95 -2.46
N ALA A 52 -3.34 16.40 -1.91
CA ALA A 52 -4.50 16.84 -2.68
C ALA A 52 -5.05 18.20 -2.23
N GLN A 53 -5.74 18.87 -3.15
CA GLN A 53 -6.60 20.03 -2.87
C GLN A 53 -8.01 19.74 -3.36
N VAL A 54 -9.02 20.15 -2.59
CA VAL A 54 -10.43 20.07 -2.99
C VAL A 54 -10.95 21.46 -3.33
N ILE A 55 -11.48 21.62 -4.54
CA ILE A 55 -12.15 22.81 -5.01
C ILE A 55 -13.65 22.51 -5.04
N ASN A 56 -14.45 23.25 -4.27
CA ASN A 56 -15.91 23.04 -4.13
C ASN A 56 -16.70 23.56 -5.35
N LYS A 57 -16.22 23.23 -6.53
CA LYS A 57 -16.90 23.44 -7.84
C LYS A 57 -16.29 22.52 -8.88
N VAL A 58 -17.05 22.20 -9.91
CA VAL A 58 -16.53 21.52 -11.10
C VAL A 58 -15.83 22.57 -11.97
N ASP A 59 -14.50 22.47 -12.07
CA ASP A 59 -13.65 23.49 -12.68
C ASP A 59 -12.65 22.86 -13.66
N ALA A 60 -13.13 22.44 -14.84
CA ALA A 60 -12.26 21.90 -15.88
C ALA A 60 -11.34 22.97 -16.46
N LYS A 61 -10.06 22.62 -16.65
CA LYS A 61 -9.03 23.49 -17.22
C LYS A 61 -8.58 23.04 -18.61
N THR A 62 -8.95 21.85 -19.03
CA THR A 62 -8.56 21.27 -20.31
C THR A 62 -9.78 20.91 -21.19
N LYS A 63 -9.53 20.75 -22.49
CA LYS A 63 -10.56 20.18 -23.40
C LYS A 63 -10.94 18.75 -23.00
N GLY A 64 -9.99 17.99 -22.44
CA GLY A 64 -10.23 16.65 -21.89
C GLY A 64 -11.17 16.67 -20.71
N GLY A 65 -11.00 17.60 -19.77
CA GLY A 65 -11.89 17.77 -18.63
C GLY A 65 -13.32 18.20 -19.04
N LEU A 66 -13.44 19.14 -19.99
CA LEU A 66 -14.73 19.52 -20.52
C LEU A 66 -15.45 18.34 -21.21
N TRP A 67 -14.71 17.56 -21.98
CA TRP A 67 -15.22 16.34 -22.60
C TRP A 67 -15.66 15.32 -21.55
N ALA A 68 -14.86 15.08 -20.51
CA ALA A 68 -15.17 14.13 -19.43
C ALA A 68 -16.47 14.51 -18.70
N ILE A 69 -16.67 15.81 -18.40
CA ILE A 69 -17.92 16.32 -17.83
C ILE A 69 -19.13 16.06 -18.77
N GLY A 70 -18.96 16.30 -20.05
CA GLY A 70 -19.99 16.01 -21.05
C GLY A 70 -20.32 14.54 -21.16
N GLN A 71 -19.30 13.68 -21.14
CA GLN A 71 -19.43 12.24 -21.20
C GLN A 71 -20.10 11.66 -19.93
N ALA A 72 -19.72 12.16 -18.74
CA ALA A 72 -20.35 11.78 -17.48
C ALA A 72 -21.87 12.02 -17.54
N LYS A 73 -22.30 13.19 -18.03
CA LYS A 73 -23.73 13.50 -18.21
C LYS A 73 -24.41 12.52 -19.15
N LYS A 74 -23.78 12.16 -20.28
CA LYS A 74 -24.36 11.20 -21.27
C LYS A 74 -24.48 9.79 -20.64
N LEU A 75 -23.56 9.39 -19.79
CA LEU A 75 -23.54 8.09 -19.13
C LEU A 75 -24.38 8.06 -17.84
N GLY A 76 -25.02 9.17 -17.46
CA GLY A 76 -25.83 9.25 -16.25
C GLY A 76 -25.03 9.30 -14.95
N VAL A 77 -23.72 9.55 -15.02
CA VAL A 77 -22.88 9.73 -13.82
C VAL A 77 -23.12 11.11 -13.26
N LYS A 78 -23.61 11.16 -12.02
CA LYS A 78 -23.88 12.43 -11.33
C LYS A 78 -22.57 13.05 -10.86
N LEU A 79 -22.29 14.27 -11.32
CA LEU A 79 -21.14 15.02 -10.82
C LEU A 79 -21.34 15.38 -9.34
N SER A 80 -20.27 15.26 -8.54
CA SER A 80 -20.27 15.58 -7.12
C SER A 80 -20.38 17.08 -6.80
N GLY A 81 -20.02 17.91 -7.77
CA GLY A 81 -19.86 19.35 -7.58
C GLY A 81 -18.48 19.79 -7.14
N LYS A 82 -17.49 18.86 -7.11
CA LYS A 82 -16.12 19.11 -6.66
C LYS A 82 -15.09 18.84 -7.76
N THR A 83 -13.93 19.45 -7.61
CA THR A 83 -12.69 19.09 -8.33
C THR A 83 -11.63 18.75 -7.30
N VAL A 84 -11.04 17.57 -7.44
CA VAL A 84 -9.89 17.15 -6.61
C VAL A 84 -8.62 17.29 -7.45
N VAL A 85 -7.65 18.02 -6.94
CA VAL A 85 -6.42 18.40 -7.66
C VAL A 85 -5.22 17.75 -7.00
N TYR A 86 -4.43 17.04 -7.79
CA TYR A 86 -3.13 16.50 -7.44
C TYR A 86 -2.05 17.19 -8.30
N ASP A 87 -1.06 17.79 -7.65
CA ASP A 87 0.10 18.36 -8.33
C ASP A 87 1.29 17.47 -8.04
N ILE A 88 1.76 16.73 -9.05
CA ILE A 88 2.70 15.63 -8.95
C ILE A 88 3.91 15.92 -9.83
N THR A 89 5.11 15.69 -9.31
CA THR A 89 6.35 15.84 -10.05
C THR A 89 7.04 14.49 -10.22
N ALA A 90 7.42 14.15 -11.44
CA ALA A 90 8.33 13.06 -11.72
C ALA A 90 9.77 13.51 -11.46
N VAL A 91 10.50 12.75 -10.65
CA VAL A 91 11.88 13.05 -10.21
C VAL A 91 12.73 11.79 -10.14
N GLU A 92 14.04 11.96 -10.21
CA GLU A 92 15.01 10.94 -9.80
C GLU A 92 15.19 11.03 -8.28
N ALA A 93 15.20 9.89 -7.59
CA ALA A 93 15.29 9.82 -6.15
C ALA A 93 16.03 8.54 -5.72
N THR A 94 16.15 8.32 -4.42
CA THR A 94 16.64 7.09 -3.83
C THR A 94 15.64 6.51 -2.86
N GLN A 95 15.58 5.20 -2.77
CA GLN A 95 14.76 4.46 -1.83
C GLN A 95 15.58 3.38 -1.14
N ASP A 96 15.47 3.28 0.18
CA ASP A 96 16.00 2.14 0.93
C ASP A 96 15.03 0.97 0.81
N ILE A 97 15.53 -0.17 0.33
CA ILE A 97 14.81 -1.45 0.27
C ILE A 97 15.67 -2.50 0.98
N ALA A 98 15.23 -2.94 2.15
CA ALA A 98 15.95 -3.93 2.97
C ALA A 98 17.42 -3.54 3.27
N GLY A 99 17.69 -2.26 3.53
CA GLY A 99 19.04 -1.75 3.81
C GLY A 99 19.91 -1.54 2.56
N VAL A 100 19.33 -1.69 1.37
CA VAL A 100 19.96 -1.39 0.09
C VAL A 100 19.40 -0.09 -0.47
N GLU A 101 20.27 0.90 -0.69
CA GLU A 101 19.86 2.15 -1.34
C GLU A 101 19.72 1.96 -2.84
N PHE A 102 18.50 2.17 -3.35
CA PHE A 102 18.16 2.03 -4.76
C PHE A 102 17.98 3.39 -5.40
N PRO A 103 18.54 3.66 -6.58
CA PRO A 103 18.10 4.74 -7.44
C PRO A 103 16.72 4.39 -7.99
N VAL A 104 15.76 5.30 -7.85
CA VAL A 104 14.37 5.15 -8.32
C VAL A 104 13.96 6.37 -9.13
N TRP A 105 12.97 6.19 -9.98
CA TRP A 105 12.19 7.29 -10.55
C TRP A 105 10.83 7.31 -9.83
N ALA A 106 10.44 8.48 -9.37
CA ALA A 106 9.27 8.56 -8.52
C ALA A 106 8.33 9.68 -8.93
N PHE A 107 7.05 9.44 -8.76
CA PHE A 107 6.04 10.49 -8.70
C PHE A 107 5.92 10.97 -7.26
N VAL A 108 6.11 12.25 -7.03
CA VAL A 108 6.01 12.83 -5.68
C VAL A 108 5.13 14.09 -5.69
N PRO A 109 4.47 14.47 -4.58
CA PRO A 109 3.76 15.74 -4.52
C PRO A 109 4.70 16.90 -4.82
N SER A 110 4.31 17.82 -5.70
CA SER A 110 5.19 18.92 -6.16
C SER A 110 5.66 19.83 -5.05
N ASN A 111 4.87 19.96 -3.96
CA ASN A 111 5.27 20.72 -2.76
C ASN A 111 6.38 20.03 -1.94
N LYS A 112 6.78 18.82 -2.32
CA LYS A 112 7.87 18.03 -1.73
C LYS A 112 9.12 18.00 -2.61
N VAL A 113 9.16 18.84 -3.64
CA VAL A 113 10.30 18.97 -4.55
C VAL A 113 10.93 20.34 -4.41
N GLN A 114 12.25 20.37 -4.20
CA GLN A 114 13.07 21.58 -4.20
C GLN A 114 14.16 21.43 -5.26
N GLY A 115 14.03 22.19 -6.35
CA GLY A 115 14.84 21.96 -7.55
C GLY A 115 14.50 20.62 -8.20
N ASP A 116 15.42 19.68 -8.14
CA ASP A 116 15.30 18.28 -8.60
C ASP A 116 15.27 17.26 -7.44
N LYS A 117 15.28 17.71 -6.17
CA LYS A 117 15.39 16.87 -4.99
C LYS A 117 14.07 16.71 -4.25
N VAL A 118 13.81 15.48 -3.79
CA VAL A 118 12.70 15.18 -2.90
C VAL A 118 13.04 15.59 -1.47
N VAL A 119 12.14 16.34 -0.82
CA VAL A 119 12.34 16.81 0.55
C VAL A 119 11.15 16.40 1.44
N GLY A 120 11.43 15.52 2.40
CA GLY A 120 10.47 15.15 3.45
C GLY A 120 9.22 14.43 2.95
N TYR A 121 9.27 13.76 1.81
CA TYR A 121 8.19 12.90 1.32
C TYR A 121 8.50 11.43 1.57
N LYS A 122 7.52 10.74 2.15
CA LYS A 122 7.52 9.28 2.33
C LYS A 122 6.10 8.75 2.14
N ASN A 123 5.95 7.65 1.39
CA ASN A 123 4.64 7.03 1.13
C ASN A 123 4.70 5.48 1.16
N PRO A 124 4.63 4.82 2.30
CA PRO A 124 4.87 5.37 3.64
C PRO A 124 6.36 5.52 3.97
N GLN A 125 7.27 4.92 3.22
CA GLN A 125 8.66 4.77 3.61
C GLN A 125 9.64 5.58 2.78
N GLY A 126 9.34 5.78 1.52
CA GLY A 126 10.19 6.45 0.56
C GLY A 126 9.37 7.15 -0.53
N PRO A 127 10.00 7.55 -1.61
CA PRO A 127 9.32 8.21 -2.71
C PRO A 127 8.45 7.27 -3.56
N VAL A 128 8.61 5.95 -3.42
CA VAL A 128 7.81 4.92 -4.11
C VAL A 128 6.97 4.13 -3.08
N PRO A 129 5.68 3.89 -3.37
CA PRO A 129 4.89 4.33 -4.53
C PRO A 129 4.59 5.82 -4.52
N GLY A 130 4.18 6.35 -5.66
CA GLY A 130 3.69 7.72 -5.79
C GLY A 130 2.45 8.00 -4.94
N PRO A 131 2.01 9.27 -4.83
CA PRO A 131 0.87 9.63 -4.00
C PRO A 131 -0.40 8.93 -4.46
N THR A 132 -1.15 8.37 -3.52
CA THR A 132 -2.45 7.77 -3.82
C THR A 132 -3.46 8.86 -4.20
N ILE A 133 -4.04 8.75 -5.38
CA ILE A 133 -5.12 9.62 -5.84
C ILE A 133 -6.43 9.09 -5.25
N ILE A 134 -7.05 9.84 -4.36
CA ILE A 134 -8.32 9.48 -3.72
C ILE A 134 -9.39 10.48 -4.17
N ALA A 135 -10.53 9.98 -4.63
CA ALA A 135 -11.66 10.79 -5.08
C ALA A 135 -12.99 10.13 -4.70
N ASP A 136 -14.05 10.92 -4.63
CA ASP A 136 -15.43 10.42 -4.56
C ASP A 136 -16.01 10.24 -5.96
N GLU A 137 -16.91 9.28 -6.15
CA GLU A 137 -17.60 9.08 -7.42
C GLU A 137 -18.26 10.37 -7.93
N GLY A 138 -17.94 10.74 -9.16
CA GLY A 138 -18.43 11.95 -9.80
C GLY A 138 -17.59 13.20 -9.56
N ASP A 139 -16.50 13.12 -8.80
CA ASP A 139 -15.52 14.21 -8.74
C ASP A 139 -14.85 14.40 -10.12
N LEU A 140 -14.56 15.64 -10.48
CA LEU A 140 -13.58 15.91 -11.51
C LEU A 140 -12.19 15.80 -10.88
N VAL A 141 -11.41 14.85 -11.34
CA VAL A 141 -10.03 14.68 -10.89
C VAL A 141 -9.10 15.40 -11.87
N ARG A 142 -8.23 16.22 -11.34
CA ARG A 142 -7.15 16.88 -12.08
C ARG A 142 -5.81 16.45 -11.54
N VAL A 143 -4.99 15.88 -12.41
CA VAL A 143 -3.60 15.54 -12.10
C VAL A 143 -2.68 16.42 -12.94
N ILE A 144 -1.96 17.32 -12.30
CA ILE A 144 -0.93 18.14 -12.93
C ILE A 144 0.39 17.39 -12.76
N MET A 145 0.92 16.87 -13.86
CA MET A 145 2.19 16.15 -13.85
C MET A 145 3.29 17.07 -14.36
N ARG A 146 4.28 17.32 -13.52
CA ARG A 146 5.51 18.06 -13.85
C ARG A 146 6.66 17.09 -14.03
N ASN A 147 7.53 17.33 -14.96
CA ASN A 147 8.73 16.52 -15.15
C ASN A 147 9.99 17.27 -14.75
N LYS A 148 10.63 16.84 -13.66
CA LYS A 148 11.92 17.33 -13.19
C LYS A 148 13.02 16.26 -13.27
N SER A 149 12.73 15.10 -13.85
CA SER A 149 13.73 14.09 -14.15
C SER A 149 14.44 14.38 -15.49
N LYS A 150 15.45 13.59 -15.80
CA LYS A 150 16.18 13.69 -17.09
C LYS A 150 15.47 12.97 -18.23
N ASN A 151 14.49 12.11 -17.92
CA ASN A 151 13.78 11.28 -18.87
C ASN A 151 12.41 11.84 -19.21
N ASN A 152 11.82 11.39 -20.32
CA ASN A 152 10.44 11.72 -20.67
C ASN A 152 9.47 10.86 -19.86
N HIS A 153 8.34 11.41 -19.47
CA HIS A 153 7.33 10.67 -18.70
C HIS A 153 5.91 10.97 -19.18
N THR A 154 4.99 10.06 -18.84
CA THR A 154 3.54 10.27 -18.91
C THR A 154 2.89 9.68 -17.67
N ILE A 155 1.60 9.93 -17.47
CA ILE A 155 0.77 9.18 -16.52
C ILE A 155 -0.33 8.49 -17.32
N HIS A 156 -0.28 7.16 -17.38
CA HIS A 156 -1.37 6.33 -17.87
C HIS A 156 -2.26 5.92 -16.70
N ILE A 157 -3.57 6.00 -16.91
CA ILE A 157 -4.59 5.83 -15.87
C ILE A 157 -5.39 4.56 -16.16
N HIS A 158 -5.32 3.57 -15.26
CA HIS A 158 -6.12 2.36 -15.32
C HIS A 158 -7.42 2.51 -14.53
N GLY A 159 -8.53 2.10 -15.12
CA GLY A 159 -9.81 1.93 -14.46
C GLY A 159 -10.83 3.04 -14.70
N PRO A 160 -10.59 4.32 -14.44
CA PRO A 160 -11.51 5.39 -14.81
C PRO A 160 -11.83 5.36 -16.30
N THR A 161 -13.12 5.24 -16.64
CA THR A 161 -13.59 5.10 -18.04
C THR A 161 -14.09 6.40 -18.64
N ILE A 162 -14.20 7.45 -17.83
CA ILE A 162 -14.65 8.79 -18.27
C ILE A 162 -13.45 9.71 -18.37
N ILE A 163 -12.56 9.29 -19.26
CA ILE A 163 -11.32 9.99 -19.62
C ILE A 163 -11.25 10.10 -21.15
N ARG A 164 -10.80 11.24 -21.65
CA ARG A 164 -10.61 11.43 -23.08
C ARG A 164 -9.32 10.75 -23.52
N TYR A 165 -9.29 10.21 -24.77
CA TYR A 165 -8.17 9.42 -25.27
C TYR A 165 -6.79 10.11 -25.17
N ASP A 166 -6.74 11.43 -25.41
CA ASP A 166 -5.50 12.21 -25.33
C ASP A 166 -5.06 12.55 -23.89
N HIS A 167 -5.83 12.09 -22.89
CA HIS A 167 -5.48 12.08 -21.48
C HIS A 167 -5.20 10.65 -20.97
N ASP A 168 -5.17 9.65 -21.85
CA ASP A 168 -4.89 8.26 -21.53
C ASP A 168 -3.43 8.04 -21.05
N GLY A 169 -2.50 8.88 -21.56
CA GLY A 169 -1.10 8.84 -21.17
C GLY A 169 -0.24 7.84 -21.93
N THR A 170 -0.78 7.05 -22.87
CA THR A 170 0.02 6.15 -23.71
C THR A 170 0.93 6.96 -24.62
N ALA A 171 2.23 6.86 -24.36
CA ALA A 171 3.26 7.63 -25.07
C ALA A 171 3.27 7.34 -26.57
N ASN A 172 3.35 8.40 -27.39
CA ASN A 172 3.39 8.36 -28.87
C ASN A 172 2.16 7.72 -29.55
N VAL A 173 1.13 7.34 -28.79
CA VAL A 173 -0.15 6.84 -29.28
C VAL A 173 -1.27 7.84 -28.97
N ALA A 174 -1.47 8.13 -27.71
CA ALA A 174 -2.49 9.06 -27.22
C ALA A 174 -1.91 10.44 -26.87
N GLN A 175 -0.65 10.49 -26.49
CA GLN A 175 0.01 11.69 -26.00
C GLN A 175 1.49 11.75 -26.41
N VAL A 176 1.97 12.97 -26.67
CA VAL A 176 3.41 13.24 -26.73
C VAL A 176 3.97 13.20 -25.30
N PRO A 177 5.07 12.44 -25.07
CA PRO A 177 5.70 12.40 -23.74
C PRO A 177 6.08 13.78 -23.21
N VAL A 178 5.92 13.96 -21.91
CA VAL A 178 6.29 15.18 -21.19
C VAL A 178 7.80 15.18 -20.99
N LYS A 179 8.50 16.08 -21.68
CA LYS A 179 9.95 16.23 -21.61
C LYS A 179 10.39 16.85 -20.29
N PRO A 180 11.69 16.76 -19.93
CA PRO A 180 12.25 17.53 -18.83
C PRO A 180 11.82 19.00 -18.85
N ASP A 181 11.49 19.55 -17.67
CA ASP A 181 10.99 20.91 -17.45
C ASP A 181 9.66 21.26 -18.15
N GLN A 182 8.89 20.25 -18.57
CA GLN A 182 7.55 20.40 -19.10
C GLN A 182 6.49 19.88 -18.10
N GLU A 183 5.23 20.20 -18.35
CA GLU A 183 4.09 19.70 -17.59
C GLU A 183 2.96 19.29 -18.52
N PHE A 184 2.08 18.39 -18.01
CA PHE A 184 0.83 18.03 -18.65
C PHE A 184 -0.26 17.88 -17.59
N THR A 185 -1.47 18.31 -17.93
CA THR A 185 -2.64 18.22 -17.04
C THR A 185 -3.60 17.18 -17.55
N TYR A 186 -3.78 16.11 -16.75
CA TYR A 186 -4.80 15.08 -16.97
C TYR A 186 -6.07 15.48 -16.24
N GLU A 187 -7.23 15.32 -16.89
CA GLU A 187 -8.53 15.51 -16.25
C GLU A 187 -9.48 14.39 -16.65
N PHE A 188 -10.14 13.79 -15.67
CA PHE A 188 -11.14 12.75 -15.83
C PHE A 188 -12.23 12.86 -14.76
N VAL A 189 -13.39 12.24 -15.00
CA VAL A 189 -14.41 12.11 -13.95
C VAL A 189 -14.22 10.79 -13.25
N ALA A 190 -14.16 10.83 -11.92
CA ALA A 190 -13.96 9.67 -11.05
C ALA A 190 -15.13 8.68 -11.19
N SER A 191 -14.96 7.69 -12.04
CA SER A 191 -15.90 6.58 -12.30
C SER A 191 -15.21 5.53 -13.18
N PRO A 192 -15.43 4.23 -12.90
CA PRO A 192 -16.25 3.65 -11.83
C PRO A 192 -15.56 3.73 -10.45
N VAL A 193 -16.34 3.48 -9.40
CA VAL A 193 -15.82 3.30 -8.04
C VAL A 193 -14.89 2.11 -7.94
N GLY A 194 -13.97 2.13 -6.97
CA GLY A 194 -13.10 0.99 -6.65
C GLY A 194 -11.63 1.32 -6.62
N THR A 195 -10.83 0.26 -6.66
CA THR A 195 -9.38 0.32 -6.65
C THR A 195 -8.83 0.29 -8.06
N HIS A 196 -8.05 1.29 -8.39
CA HIS A 196 -7.43 1.54 -9.69
C HIS A 196 -5.97 1.90 -9.50
N LEU A 197 -5.25 2.14 -10.59
CA LEU A 197 -3.83 2.47 -10.56
C LEU A 197 -3.44 3.47 -11.65
N TYR A 198 -2.27 4.06 -11.52
CA TYR A 198 -1.62 4.84 -12.57
C TYR A 198 -0.14 4.54 -12.64
N HIS A 199 0.46 4.67 -13.81
CA HIS A 199 1.89 4.48 -14.01
C HIS A 199 2.41 5.25 -15.22
N CYS A 200 3.73 5.37 -15.35
CA CYS A 200 4.35 5.91 -16.54
C CYS A 200 4.21 4.93 -17.71
N HIS A 201 3.92 5.45 -18.91
CA HIS A 201 3.78 4.65 -20.12
C HIS A 201 4.81 5.03 -21.23
N VAL A 202 5.92 5.62 -20.83
CA VAL A 202 7.12 5.76 -21.65
C VAL A 202 8.02 4.60 -21.33
N ASN A 203 8.34 3.71 -22.28
CA ASN A 203 9.11 2.49 -22.03
C ASN A 203 8.65 1.79 -20.72
N ALA A 204 7.37 1.36 -20.73
CA ALA A 204 6.62 1.07 -19.50
C ALA A 204 7.27 0.00 -18.61
N ASN A 205 7.92 -1.02 -19.20
CA ASN A 205 8.63 -2.06 -18.45
C ASN A 205 9.74 -1.48 -17.56
N GLU A 206 10.56 -0.59 -18.08
CA GLU A 206 11.64 0.04 -17.31
C GLU A 206 11.10 1.08 -16.32
N HIS A 207 10.17 1.94 -16.79
CA HIS A 207 9.68 3.03 -15.96
C HIS A 207 8.82 2.57 -14.77
N MET A 208 8.13 1.43 -14.91
CA MET A 208 7.41 0.80 -13.80
C MET A 208 8.39 0.16 -12.83
N ASP A 209 9.34 -0.65 -13.32
CA ASP A 209 10.41 -1.28 -12.51
C ASP A 209 11.23 -0.24 -11.74
N MET A 210 11.25 1.01 -12.23
CA MET A 210 11.90 2.14 -11.55
C MET A 210 11.07 2.81 -10.48
N GLY A 211 9.77 2.48 -10.36
CA GLY A 211 8.90 3.00 -9.31
C GLY A 211 7.92 4.10 -9.76
N LEU A 212 7.78 4.38 -11.07
CA LEU A 212 6.84 5.41 -11.57
C LEU A 212 5.40 4.90 -11.62
N TYR A 213 4.80 4.66 -10.47
CA TYR A 213 3.43 4.19 -10.33
C TYR A 213 2.80 4.67 -9.02
N GLY A 214 1.47 4.53 -8.94
CA GLY A 214 0.69 4.78 -7.74
C GLY A 214 -0.74 4.28 -7.88
N ALA A 215 -1.52 4.42 -6.82
CA ALA A 215 -2.90 3.98 -6.78
C ALA A 215 -3.90 5.11 -7.05
N ILE A 216 -5.10 4.73 -7.54
CA ILE A 216 -6.28 5.58 -7.61
C ILE A 216 -7.40 4.87 -6.87
N ILE A 217 -7.97 5.51 -5.87
CA ILE A 217 -9.11 5.00 -5.10
C ILE A 217 -10.31 5.91 -5.33
N ILE A 218 -11.39 5.33 -5.83
CA ILE A 218 -12.65 6.06 -6.05
C ILE A 218 -13.68 5.50 -5.08
N HIS A 219 -14.10 6.32 -4.12
CA HIS A 219 -15.09 5.96 -3.13
C HIS A 219 -16.51 6.19 -3.61
N LYS A 220 -17.41 5.35 -3.15
CA LYS A 220 -18.85 5.51 -3.35
C LYS A 220 -19.51 6.01 -2.07
N LYS A 221 -20.41 6.96 -2.20
CA LYS A 221 -21.27 7.33 -1.08
C LYS A 221 -22.12 6.15 -0.64
N GLY A 222 -21.97 5.74 0.63
CA GLY A 222 -22.67 4.59 1.18
C GLY A 222 -22.05 3.24 0.88
N ASP A 223 -20.76 3.20 0.55
CA ASP A 223 -19.96 1.97 0.47
C ASP A 223 -19.96 1.19 1.80
N GLU A 224 -19.58 -0.09 1.74
CA GLU A 224 -19.50 -0.95 2.94
C GLU A 224 -18.60 -0.29 3.99
N LYS A 225 -19.16 -0.07 5.17
CA LYS A 225 -18.41 0.51 6.29
C LYS A 225 -17.39 -0.49 6.79
N VAL A 226 -16.15 -0.07 6.82
CA VAL A 226 -15.02 -0.78 7.40
C VAL A 226 -14.36 0.07 8.47
N ASN A 227 -13.66 -0.56 9.41
CA ASN A 227 -12.93 0.13 10.47
C ASN A 227 -11.60 0.68 9.94
N GLN A 228 -10.98 -0.05 9.02
CA GLN A 228 -9.76 0.35 8.33
C GLN A 228 -9.88 0.05 6.84
N ASP A 229 -9.39 0.94 6.00
CA ASP A 229 -9.33 0.79 4.54
C ASP A 229 -7.88 1.04 4.09
N LEU A 230 -7.17 -0.04 3.81
CA LEU A 230 -5.72 -0.08 3.68
C LEU A 230 -5.30 -0.49 2.28
N LEU A 231 -4.28 0.17 1.73
CA LEU A 231 -3.70 -0.14 0.43
C LEU A 231 -2.39 -0.90 0.59
N VAL A 232 -2.22 -1.92 -0.24
CA VAL A 232 -0.99 -2.69 -0.42
C VAL A 232 -0.67 -2.77 -1.90
N MET A 233 0.40 -2.12 -2.30
CA MET A 233 0.98 -2.24 -3.63
C MET A 233 2.13 -3.23 -3.58
N LEU A 234 2.04 -4.29 -4.38
CA LEU A 234 3.04 -5.35 -4.49
C LEU A 234 3.97 -5.03 -5.65
N ASP A 235 5.26 -5.23 -5.44
CA ASP A 235 6.27 -4.99 -6.46
C ASP A 235 7.54 -5.78 -6.18
N GLU A 236 8.37 -5.99 -7.19
CA GLU A 236 9.66 -6.65 -7.10
C GLU A 236 10.78 -5.82 -7.74
N TRP A 237 12.01 -6.02 -7.24
CA TRP A 237 13.19 -5.24 -7.60
C TRP A 237 14.38 -6.13 -7.92
N ASP A 238 15.10 -5.77 -8.97
CA ASP A 238 16.38 -6.39 -9.32
C ASP A 238 17.54 -5.52 -8.80
N SER A 239 18.20 -5.99 -7.73
CA SER A 239 19.26 -5.21 -7.10
C SER A 239 20.50 -5.01 -7.98
N LYS A 240 20.73 -5.90 -8.94
CA LYS A 240 21.86 -5.77 -9.88
C LYS A 240 21.55 -4.75 -10.95
N PHE A 241 20.33 -4.82 -11.49
CA PHE A 241 19.87 -3.91 -12.52
C PHE A 241 20.04 -2.44 -12.10
N SER A 242 19.60 -2.10 -10.90
CA SER A 242 19.67 -0.73 -10.38
C SER A 242 21.10 -0.23 -10.11
N LYS A 243 22.04 -1.13 -9.80
CA LYS A 243 23.41 -0.75 -9.44
C LYS A 243 24.39 -0.75 -10.59
N GLU A 244 24.28 -1.73 -11.48
CA GLU A 244 25.32 -2.01 -12.50
C GLU A 244 25.07 -1.30 -13.83
N GLU A 245 23.82 -1.05 -14.18
CA GLU A 245 23.48 -0.58 -15.53
C GLU A 245 23.21 0.92 -15.62
N GLY A 246 22.97 1.59 -14.51
CA GLY A 246 22.65 3.04 -14.48
C GLY A 246 21.50 3.39 -15.43
N PHE A 247 20.89 4.54 -15.24
CA PHE A 247 19.80 4.97 -16.12
C PHE A 247 20.38 5.77 -17.28
N ALA A 248 20.22 5.25 -18.48
CA ALA A 248 20.55 5.99 -19.66
C ALA A 248 19.56 7.13 -19.87
N PRO A 249 20.01 8.36 -20.20
CA PRO A 249 19.11 9.47 -20.53
C PRO A 249 18.22 9.13 -21.73
N THR A 250 17.06 9.75 -21.78
CA THR A 250 16.10 9.72 -22.89
C THR A 250 16.77 9.84 -24.27
N GLY A 251 16.58 8.86 -25.08
CA GLY A 251 17.21 8.79 -26.42
C GLY A 251 18.13 7.58 -26.54
N ALA A 252 18.77 7.15 -25.45
CA ALA A 252 19.41 5.84 -25.35
C ALA A 252 18.40 4.74 -25.03
N GLU A 253 17.32 5.05 -24.29
CA GLU A 253 16.22 4.14 -23.93
C GLU A 253 15.60 3.47 -25.17
N GLN A 254 15.28 4.26 -26.19
CA GLN A 254 14.71 3.72 -27.44
C GLN A 254 15.69 2.85 -28.23
N LYS A 255 16.99 3.10 -28.14
CA LYS A 255 18.01 2.25 -28.78
C LYS A 255 18.18 0.95 -27.99
N GLN A 256 18.11 0.99 -26.68
CA GLN A 256 18.23 -0.21 -25.83
C GLN A 256 17.02 -1.13 -25.94
N SER A 257 15.82 -0.60 -26.04
CA SER A 257 14.61 -1.41 -26.27
C SER A 257 14.55 -2.04 -27.65
N ALA A 258 15.29 -1.51 -28.61
CA ALA A 258 15.43 -2.06 -29.97
C ALA A 258 16.56 -3.09 -30.10
N GLU A 259 17.49 -3.14 -29.16
CA GLU A 259 18.54 -4.17 -29.14
C GLU A 259 17.96 -5.47 -28.60
N VAL A 260 17.59 -6.33 -29.52
CA VAL A 260 17.10 -7.68 -29.23
C VAL A 260 18.13 -8.41 -28.37
N GLY A 261 17.71 -8.78 -27.16
CA GLY A 261 18.55 -9.56 -26.25
C GLY A 261 19.15 -8.76 -25.10
N HIS A 262 18.69 -7.55 -24.82
CA HIS A 262 19.12 -6.84 -23.63
C HIS A 262 18.73 -7.64 -22.36
N PRO A 263 19.65 -7.86 -21.39
CA PRO A 263 19.41 -8.63 -20.17
C PRO A 263 18.21 -8.14 -19.35
N ARG A 264 17.78 -6.89 -19.54
CA ARG A 264 16.62 -6.25 -18.88
C ARG A 264 15.28 -6.94 -19.18
N ASN A 265 15.15 -7.65 -20.29
CA ASN A 265 13.95 -8.43 -20.58
C ASN A 265 13.86 -9.70 -19.72
N ILE A 266 14.88 -9.99 -18.90
CA ILE A 266 14.95 -11.13 -17.99
C ILE A 266 15.34 -10.59 -16.62
N ALA A 267 14.46 -9.82 -16.02
CA ALA A 267 14.66 -9.32 -14.66
C ALA A 267 14.86 -10.49 -13.68
N ARG A 268 15.89 -10.40 -12.87
CA ARG A 268 16.21 -11.36 -11.81
C ARG A 268 15.84 -10.78 -10.48
N TYR A 269 14.54 -10.56 -10.29
CA TYR A 269 14.04 -9.97 -9.07
C TYR A 269 14.48 -10.77 -7.85
N ASN A 270 15.08 -10.11 -6.91
CA ASN A 270 15.59 -10.69 -5.68
C ASN A 270 15.15 -9.94 -4.41
N LEU A 271 14.47 -8.82 -4.58
CA LEU A 271 13.85 -8.06 -3.50
C LEU A 271 12.37 -7.82 -3.84
N PHE A 272 11.51 -7.89 -2.83
CA PHE A 272 10.06 -7.82 -2.98
C PHE A 272 9.49 -6.85 -1.97
N THR A 273 8.56 -5.98 -2.38
CA THR A 273 8.08 -4.89 -1.53
C THR A 273 6.57 -4.80 -1.41
N LEU A 274 6.12 -4.40 -0.23
CA LEU A 274 4.78 -3.93 0.08
C LEU A 274 4.86 -2.41 0.24
N ASN A 275 4.22 -1.64 -0.65
CA ASN A 275 4.29 -0.18 -0.62
C ASN A 275 5.74 0.35 -0.62
N GLY A 276 6.62 -0.26 -1.43
CA GLY A 276 8.02 0.12 -1.51
C GLY A 276 8.89 -0.31 -0.31
N ASN A 277 8.34 -1.09 0.63
CA ASN A 277 9.07 -1.61 1.78
C ASN A 277 9.15 -3.14 1.76
N ALA A 278 10.34 -3.70 1.77
CA ALA A 278 10.55 -5.10 2.07
C ALA A 278 10.56 -5.31 3.59
N TRP A 279 9.98 -6.42 4.05
CA TRP A 279 10.08 -6.78 5.48
C TRP A 279 11.53 -6.95 5.88
N THR A 280 11.87 -6.36 7.01
CA THR A 280 13.04 -6.73 7.80
C THR A 280 12.65 -6.76 9.28
N ASP A 281 13.42 -7.45 10.11
CA ASP A 281 13.16 -7.48 11.55
C ASP A 281 13.24 -6.10 12.20
N GLU A 282 14.01 -5.19 11.62
CA GLU A 282 14.11 -3.80 12.06
C GLU A 282 12.96 -2.91 11.57
N TYR A 283 12.34 -3.27 10.44
CA TYR A 283 11.29 -2.49 9.76
C TYR A 283 10.13 -3.39 9.29
N PRO A 284 9.37 -3.99 10.22
CA PRO A 284 8.25 -4.86 9.87
C PRO A 284 7.04 -4.06 9.35
N ASN A 285 6.33 -4.63 8.35
CA ASN A 285 5.02 -4.14 7.95
C ASN A 285 3.95 -4.71 8.89
N VAL A 286 3.10 -3.87 9.47
CA VAL A 286 2.13 -4.30 10.47
C VAL A 286 0.76 -3.69 10.24
N VAL A 287 -0.28 -4.53 10.31
CA VAL A 287 -1.67 -4.13 10.47
C VAL A 287 -2.04 -4.27 11.94
N LEU A 288 -2.43 -3.19 12.58
CA LEU A 288 -2.90 -3.19 13.96
C LEU A 288 -4.42 -3.41 13.99
N ALA A 289 -4.88 -4.40 14.74
CA ALA A 289 -6.28 -4.70 14.94
C ALA A 289 -6.64 -4.63 16.42
N ALA A 290 -7.85 -4.17 16.77
CA ALA A 290 -8.28 -4.08 18.16
C ALA A 290 -8.86 -5.43 18.63
N THR A 291 -8.28 -5.99 19.70
CA THR A 291 -8.78 -7.23 20.32
C THR A 291 -10.24 -7.09 20.76
N GLY A 292 -11.05 -8.10 20.45
CA GLY A 292 -12.45 -8.19 20.86
C GLY A 292 -13.41 -7.19 20.18
N LYS A 293 -12.97 -6.48 19.16
CA LYS A 293 -13.79 -5.53 18.41
C LYS A 293 -14.42 -6.10 17.15
N ASN A 294 -13.95 -7.26 16.67
CA ASN A 294 -14.35 -7.83 15.37
C ASN A 294 -14.29 -6.78 14.25
N GLU A 295 -13.20 -6.04 14.19
CA GLU A 295 -13.03 -4.99 13.22
C GLU A 295 -13.05 -5.56 11.80
N LYS A 296 -13.81 -4.91 10.93
CA LYS A 296 -13.74 -5.17 9.49
C LYS A 296 -12.61 -4.34 8.90
N ILE A 297 -11.61 -5.02 8.36
CA ILE A 297 -10.45 -4.39 7.73
C ILE A 297 -10.49 -4.72 6.25
N ARG A 298 -10.57 -3.67 5.41
CA ARG A 298 -10.43 -3.79 3.97
C ARG A 298 -8.96 -3.65 3.61
N VAL A 299 -8.45 -4.59 2.83
CA VAL A 299 -7.15 -4.48 2.21
C VAL A 299 -7.30 -4.51 0.70
N ARG A 300 -6.76 -3.49 0.05
CA ARG A 300 -6.78 -3.28 -1.39
C ARG A 300 -5.42 -3.64 -1.94
N PHE A 301 -5.33 -4.78 -2.61
CA PHE A 301 -4.11 -5.20 -3.28
C PHE A 301 -4.05 -4.67 -4.70
N ILE A 302 -2.89 -4.14 -5.07
CA ILE A 302 -2.50 -3.81 -6.44
C ILE A 302 -1.17 -4.49 -6.71
N ASN A 303 -1.06 -5.25 -7.79
CA ASN A 303 0.22 -5.77 -8.23
C ASN A 303 0.80 -4.87 -9.34
N MET A 304 1.88 -4.16 -9.01
CA MET A 304 2.59 -3.28 -9.92
C MET A 304 3.79 -3.95 -10.58
N GLY A 305 4.22 -5.07 -10.03
CA GLY A 305 5.33 -5.86 -10.54
C GLY A 305 4.98 -6.67 -11.78
N SER A 306 5.97 -7.39 -12.28
CA SER A 306 5.89 -8.24 -13.48
C SER A 306 5.59 -9.71 -13.14
N TRP A 307 5.65 -10.08 -11.85
CA TRP A 307 5.40 -11.44 -11.38
C TRP A 307 4.07 -11.55 -10.61
N PRO A 308 3.42 -12.73 -10.63
CA PRO A 308 2.26 -12.98 -9.80
C PRO A 308 2.66 -13.12 -8.33
N HIS A 309 1.77 -12.72 -7.43
CA HIS A 309 1.93 -12.93 -5.99
C HIS A 309 0.71 -13.66 -5.43
N ASN A 310 0.92 -14.52 -4.43
CA ASN A 310 -0.14 -15.25 -3.76
C ASN A 310 -0.10 -14.96 -2.25
N MET A 311 -0.91 -14.01 -1.81
CA MET A 311 -0.89 -13.50 -0.43
C MET A 311 -1.74 -14.38 0.48
N HIS A 312 -1.08 -15.03 1.46
CA HIS A 312 -1.69 -15.94 2.43
C HIS A 312 -1.71 -15.32 3.83
N LEU A 313 -2.89 -15.21 4.42
CA LEU A 313 -3.10 -14.71 5.79
C LEU A 313 -3.38 -15.87 6.74
N HIS A 314 -2.52 -16.04 7.74
CA HIS A 314 -2.71 -17.02 8.79
C HIS A 314 -3.93 -16.70 9.67
N GLY A 315 -4.67 -17.74 10.08
CA GLY A 315 -5.74 -17.67 11.08
C GLY A 315 -7.01 -16.90 10.70
N HIS A 316 -7.08 -16.33 9.51
CA HIS A 316 -8.23 -15.53 9.05
C HIS A 316 -8.71 -15.95 7.66
N THR A 317 -9.94 -15.56 7.36
CA THR A 317 -10.54 -15.74 6.04
C THR A 317 -10.67 -14.39 5.34
N LEU A 318 -10.17 -14.31 4.12
CA LEU A 318 -10.28 -13.17 3.22
C LEU A 318 -11.54 -13.30 2.37
N THR A 319 -12.43 -12.33 2.43
CA THR A 319 -13.61 -12.24 1.57
C THR A 319 -13.34 -11.27 0.44
N GLN A 320 -13.29 -11.74 -0.80
CA GLN A 320 -13.12 -10.86 -1.97
C GLN A 320 -14.39 -10.05 -2.21
N VAL A 321 -14.27 -8.73 -2.18
CA VAL A 321 -15.40 -7.81 -2.38
C VAL A 321 -15.38 -7.10 -3.73
N ALA A 322 -14.18 -6.90 -4.31
CA ALA A 322 -14.04 -6.32 -5.63
C ALA A 322 -12.80 -6.84 -6.38
N GLN A 323 -12.85 -6.73 -7.71
CA GLN A 323 -11.73 -6.92 -8.62
C GLN A 323 -11.78 -5.86 -9.72
N ASP A 324 -10.64 -5.22 -9.99
CA ASP A 324 -10.48 -4.20 -11.04
C ASP A 324 -11.54 -3.09 -10.97
N GLY A 325 -11.86 -2.64 -9.74
CA GLY A 325 -12.87 -1.63 -9.49
C GLY A 325 -14.32 -2.10 -9.65
N ARG A 326 -14.56 -3.41 -9.74
CA ARG A 326 -15.90 -4.00 -9.89
C ARG A 326 -16.21 -4.95 -8.76
N THR A 327 -17.43 -4.85 -8.21
CA THR A 327 -17.89 -5.78 -7.17
C THR A 327 -17.81 -7.22 -7.65
N THR A 328 -17.25 -8.09 -6.82
CA THR A 328 -17.15 -9.53 -7.10
C THR A 328 -18.46 -10.22 -6.68
N PRO A 329 -19.20 -10.84 -7.63
CA PRO A 329 -20.38 -11.62 -7.28
C PRO A 329 -20.03 -12.81 -6.38
N GLY A 330 -20.93 -13.14 -5.46
CA GLY A 330 -20.79 -14.31 -4.58
C GLY A 330 -19.74 -14.15 -3.48
N LYS A 331 -18.94 -13.08 -3.47
CA LYS A 331 -17.94 -12.80 -2.44
C LYS A 331 -17.14 -14.03 -2.03
N PRO A 332 -16.35 -14.64 -2.94
CA PRO A 332 -15.59 -15.84 -2.64
C PRO A 332 -14.64 -15.63 -1.46
N GLN A 333 -14.44 -16.69 -0.68
CA GLN A 333 -13.63 -16.69 0.52
C GLN A 333 -12.43 -17.62 0.36
N SER A 334 -11.29 -17.19 0.85
CA SER A 334 -10.03 -17.92 0.83
C SER A 334 -9.10 -17.39 1.92
N ASP A 335 -8.08 -18.15 2.27
CA ASP A 335 -6.95 -17.69 3.10
C ASP A 335 -5.71 -17.34 2.25
N SER A 336 -5.73 -17.70 0.97
CA SER A 336 -4.66 -17.45 -0.01
C SER A 336 -5.25 -16.85 -1.27
N VAL A 337 -4.69 -15.74 -1.73
CA VAL A 337 -5.27 -14.96 -2.83
C VAL A 337 -4.19 -14.55 -3.84
N ALA A 338 -4.38 -14.95 -5.08
CA ALA A 338 -3.49 -14.59 -6.17
C ALA A 338 -3.81 -13.19 -6.71
N ILE A 339 -2.78 -12.38 -6.92
CA ILE A 339 -2.83 -11.07 -7.56
C ILE A 339 -1.85 -11.06 -8.73
N LEU A 340 -2.38 -11.02 -9.96
CA LEU A 340 -1.56 -10.99 -11.17
C LEU A 340 -1.06 -9.58 -11.49
N PRO A 341 -0.02 -9.43 -12.31
CA PRO A 341 0.44 -8.13 -12.79
C PRO A 341 -0.70 -7.26 -13.32
N GLY A 342 -0.79 -6.02 -12.83
CA GLY A 342 -1.85 -5.07 -13.18
C GLY A 342 -3.22 -5.33 -12.56
N GLU A 343 -3.42 -6.45 -11.84
CA GLU A 343 -4.68 -6.71 -11.13
C GLU A 343 -4.82 -5.86 -9.86
N ARG A 344 -6.07 -5.53 -9.53
CA ARG A 344 -6.48 -4.88 -8.29
C ARG A 344 -7.59 -5.72 -7.68
N LYS A 345 -7.38 -6.16 -6.43
CA LYS A 345 -8.35 -7.00 -5.70
C LYS A 345 -8.54 -6.46 -4.28
N ASP A 346 -9.80 -6.26 -3.93
CA ASP A 346 -10.16 -5.78 -2.59
C ASP A 346 -10.72 -6.93 -1.77
N TYR A 347 -10.16 -7.10 -0.58
CA TYR A 347 -10.57 -8.12 0.38
C TYR A 347 -10.99 -7.47 1.69
N ILE A 348 -11.97 -8.07 2.36
CA ILE A 348 -12.32 -7.75 3.73
C ILE A 348 -12.06 -9.00 4.58
N PHE A 349 -11.43 -8.83 5.72
CA PHE A 349 -11.39 -9.83 6.78
C PHE A 349 -11.91 -9.24 8.09
N GLU A 350 -12.42 -10.10 8.94
CA GLU A 350 -12.83 -9.76 10.31
C GLU A 350 -11.67 -10.05 11.24
N ALA A 351 -11.23 -9.03 11.96
CA ALA A 351 -10.19 -9.13 12.98
C ALA A 351 -10.82 -9.70 14.27
N ASN A 352 -10.96 -11.02 14.32
CA ASN A 352 -11.64 -11.76 15.38
C ASN A 352 -10.78 -12.82 16.06
N GLN A 353 -9.48 -12.84 15.79
CA GLN A 353 -8.51 -13.74 16.41
C GLN A 353 -7.51 -12.94 17.24
N GLU A 354 -7.25 -13.36 18.48
CA GLU A 354 -6.19 -12.77 19.29
C GLU A 354 -4.81 -13.25 18.83
N GLY A 355 -3.77 -12.43 19.01
CA GLY A 355 -2.40 -12.85 18.76
C GLY A 355 -1.67 -12.06 17.68
N ARG A 356 -0.71 -12.73 17.09
CA ARG A 356 0.12 -12.24 15.99
C ARG A 356 0.03 -13.21 14.83
N TRP A 357 -0.40 -12.72 13.69
CA TRP A 357 -0.66 -13.55 12.53
C TRP A 357 0.16 -13.06 11.36
N VAL A 358 0.91 -13.96 10.75
CA VAL A 358 1.73 -13.65 9.60
C VAL A 358 0.84 -13.56 8.36
N TRP A 359 1.15 -12.62 7.51
CA TRP A 359 0.57 -12.47 6.17
C TRP A 359 1.71 -12.35 5.16
N HIS A 360 1.85 -13.32 4.28
CA HIS A 360 3.01 -13.39 3.38
C HIS A 360 2.66 -13.93 2.00
N CYS A 361 3.53 -13.66 1.01
CA CYS A 361 3.41 -14.32 -0.28
C CYS A 361 3.72 -15.81 -0.15
N HIS A 362 2.80 -16.68 -0.64
CA HIS A 362 2.97 -18.13 -0.58
C HIS A 362 3.83 -18.68 -1.73
N ILE A 363 4.26 -17.83 -2.66
CA ILE A 363 5.48 -18.07 -3.45
C ILE A 363 6.63 -17.70 -2.51
N VAL A 364 7.11 -18.67 -1.72
CA VAL A 364 7.92 -18.41 -0.52
C VAL A 364 9.22 -17.66 -0.82
N ALA A 365 9.77 -17.80 -2.02
CA ALA A 365 10.92 -17.01 -2.47
C ALA A 365 10.65 -15.50 -2.43
N HIS A 366 9.39 -15.07 -2.59
CA HIS A 366 9.00 -13.66 -2.51
C HIS A 366 8.88 -13.12 -1.08
N ALA A 367 8.90 -14.00 -0.07
CA ALA A 367 8.98 -13.64 1.35
C ALA A 367 10.43 -13.65 1.85
N THR A 368 11.38 -13.32 0.96
CA THR A 368 12.81 -13.26 1.25
C THR A 368 13.40 -11.92 0.80
N ASN A 369 14.53 -11.53 1.38
CA ASN A 369 15.41 -10.49 0.87
C ASN A 369 16.66 -11.17 0.33
N ASP A 370 16.83 -11.19 -1.01
CA ASP A 370 17.91 -11.89 -1.71
C ASP A 370 18.11 -13.34 -1.22
N GLY A 371 16.98 -14.08 -1.10
CA GLY A 371 16.96 -15.46 -0.64
C GLY A 371 16.98 -15.66 0.87
N VAL A 372 17.12 -14.61 1.66
CA VAL A 372 17.11 -14.70 3.13
C VAL A 372 15.67 -14.53 3.66
N TYR A 373 15.15 -15.56 4.28
CA TYR A 373 13.87 -15.58 4.98
C TYR A 373 14.08 -15.17 6.47
N HIS A 374 13.27 -14.33 7.09
CA HIS A 374 12.08 -13.60 6.65
C HIS A 374 12.45 -12.32 5.91
N GLY A 375 11.66 -11.98 4.91
CA GLY A 375 11.91 -10.79 4.11
C GLY A 375 10.76 -10.46 3.15
N GLY A 376 11.01 -9.55 2.26
CA GLY A 376 10.15 -9.28 1.10
C GLY A 376 8.68 -9.01 1.41
N LEU A 377 7.81 -9.75 0.71
CA LEU A 377 6.35 -9.67 0.83
C LEU A 377 5.84 -10.37 2.08
N LEU A 378 6.19 -9.83 3.23
CA LEU A 378 5.74 -10.27 4.54
C LEU A 378 5.20 -9.09 5.33
N MET A 379 4.09 -9.31 6.03
CA MET A 379 3.51 -8.40 7.01
C MET A 379 2.88 -9.19 8.15
N ALA A 380 2.50 -8.53 9.23
CA ALA A 380 1.85 -9.14 10.36
C ALA A 380 0.53 -8.42 10.68
N VAL A 381 -0.49 -9.18 11.06
CA VAL A 381 -1.66 -8.66 11.77
C VAL A 381 -1.42 -8.85 13.26
N VAL A 382 -1.42 -7.75 14.00
CA VAL A 382 -1.13 -7.75 15.44
C VAL A 382 -2.31 -7.17 16.20
N TYR A 383 -2.85 -7.94 17.13
CA TYR A 383 -3.97 -7.53 17.94
C TYR A 383 -3.52 -6.70 19.12
N THR A 384 -4.21 -5.59 19.36
CA THR A 384 -3.95 -4.67 20.47
C THR A 384 -5.15 -4.62 21.39
N GLY A 385 -4.93 -4.58 22.69
CA GLY A 385 -6.02 -4.48 23.67
C GLY A 385 -5.86 -5.45 24.84
N ASN A 386 -6.92 -5.64 25.60
CA ASN A 386 -6.95 -6.59 26.71
C ASN A 386 -6.88 -8.02 26.18
N MET A 387 -5.74 -8.64 26.36
CA MET A 387 -5.52 -10.02 26.00
C MET A 387 -5.89 -10.88 27.20
N SER A 388 -6.52 -12.02 26.96
CA SER A 388 -6.76 -12.99 28.02
C SER A 388 -5.44 -13.65 28.41
N ASN A 389 -5.25 -13.86 29.73
CA ASN A 389 -4.13 -14.68 30.21
C ASN A 389 -4.37 -16.16 29.91
N GLU A 390 -3.41 -17.02 30.23
CA GLU A 390 -3.49 -18.47 30.05
C GLU A 390 -4.74 -19.13 30.68
N LYS A 391 -5.45 -18.42 31.57
CA LYS A 391 -6.69 -18.87 32.20
C LYS A 391 -7.95 -18.32 31.53
N GLY A 392 -7.83 -17.59 30.40
CA GLY A 392 -8.94 -16.95 29.73
C GLY A 392 -9.50 -15.70 30.45
N GLU A 393 -8.78 -15.21 31.47
CA GLU A 393 -9.17 -13.96 32.15
C GLU A 393 -8.63 -12.75 31.37
N PRO A 394 -9.39 -11.64 31.30
CA PRO A 394 -8.92 -10.42 30.66
C PRO A 394 -7.59 -9.97 31.27
N GLY A 395 -6.57 -9.87 30.45
CA GLY A 395 -5.26 -9.38 30.89
C GLY A 395 -5.37 -7.94 31.39
N LYS A 396 -4.71 -7.64 32.50
CA LYS A 396 -4.52 -6.27 33.00
C LYS A 396 -3.44 -5.52 32.19
N GLY A 397 -3.35 -5.78 30.89
CA GLY A 397 -2.43 -5.08 30.02
C GLY A 397 -2.77 -3.61 29.98
N ALA A 398 -1.95 -2.76 30.56
CA ALA A 398 -2.06 -1.32 30.41
C ALA A 398 -1.86 -0.97 28.94
N VAL A 399 -2.95 -0.65 28.27
CA VAL A 399 -2.92 -0.14 26.92
C VAL A 399 -2.64 1.35 27.01
N GLY A 400 -1.38 1.72 26.89
CA GLY A 400 -1.04 3.05 26.37
C GLY A 400 -1.39 3.08 24.89
N PRO A 401 -1.53 4.26 24.25
CA PRO A 401 -1.93 4.37 22.85
C PRO A 401 -1.05 3.59 21.85
N VAL A 402 -0.03 2.88 22.31
CA VAL A 402 0.88 2.05 21.49
C VAL A 402 1.45 0.86 22.29
N GLY A 403 0.70 0.29 23.24
CA GLY A 403 1.22 -0.84 24.06
C GLY A 403 0.79 -2.20 23.50
N ILE A 404 1.61 -2.80 22.64
CA ILE A 404 1.50 -4.23 22.35
C ILE A 404 2.33 -4.96 23.43
N ASP A 405 1.66 -5.69 24.31
CA ASP A 405 2.31 -6.62 25.21
C ASP A 405 2.39 -7.98 24.52
N LEU A 406 3.55 -8.28 23.94
CA LEU A 406 3.78 -9.52 23.23
C LEU A 406 4.17 -10.67 24.17
N ASP A 407 4.53 -10.38 25.40
CA ASP A 407 4.80 -11.40 26.42
C ASP A 407 3.51 -12.13 26.82
N SER A 408 2.35 -11.55 26.54
CA SER A 408 1.05 -12.19 26.74
C SER A 408 0.68 -13.21 25.64
N TYR A 409 1.47 -13.35 24.57
CA TYR A 409 1.34 -14.41 23.59
C TYR A 409 2.60 -15.30 23.60
N PRO A 410 2.69 -16.25 24.53
CA PRO A 410 3.84 -17.14 24.61
C PRO A 410 3.97 -17.94 23.31
N LEU A 411 5.20 -18.12 22.87
CA LEU A 411 5.46 -19.01 21.73
C LEU A 411 5.17 -20.46 22.15
N GLY A 412 4.47 -21.19 21.28
CA GLY A 412 4.31 -22.63 21.44
C GLY A 412 5.67 -23.33 21.58
N LYS A 413 5.83 -24.21 22.57
CA LYS A 413 7.10 -24.89 22.84
C LYS A 413 7.00 -26.36 22.43
N PRO A 414 7.94 -26.86 21.62
CA PRO A 414 7.99 -28.28 21.32
C PRO A 414 8.32 -29.08 22.60
N THR A 415 7.75 -30.27 22.72
CA THR A 415 8.06 -31.22 23.78
C THR A 415 8.83 -32.42 23.24
N LYS A 416 9.46 -33.23 24.11
CA LYS A 416 10.10 -34.49 23.69
C LYS A 416 9.04 -35.44 23.14
N ILE A 417 9.40 -36.26 22.16
CA ILE A 417 8.52 -37.30 21.61
C ILE A 417 8.04 -38.20 22.77
N GLY A 418 6.72 -38.37 22.93
CA GLY A 418 6.09 -39.12 23.98
C GLY A 418 5.86 -38.38 25.30
N ALA A 419 6.29 -37.12 25.43
CA ALA A 419 5.91 -36.26 26.53
C ALA A 419 4.53 -35.61 26.31
N LYS A 420 3.85 -35.17 27.39
CA LYS A 420 2.64 -34.35 27.24
C LYS A 420 2.98 -33.04 26.51
N PRO A 421 2.11 -32.53 25.60
CA PRO A 421 2.25 -31.19 25.04
C PRO A 421 2.37 -30.15 26.16
N PHE A 422 3.08 -29.05 25.89
CA PHE A 422 3.32 -28.02 26.91
C PHE A 422 2.02 -27.33 27.38
N ASP A 423 0.99 -27.31 26.52
CA ASP A 423 -0.34 -26.76 26.71
C ASP A 423 -1.42 -27.83 26.93
N ALA A 424 -1.00 -29.08 27.29
CA ALA A 424 -1.96 -30.15 27.52
C ALA A 424 -2.84 -29.83 28.72
N VAL A 425 -4.15 -29.84 28.49
CA VAL A 425 -5.19 -29.78 29.53
C VAL A 425 -5.61 -31.18 29.91
N ASP A 426 -5.93 -31.43 31.19
CA ASP A 426 -6.52 -32.68 31.60
C ASP A 426 -8.01 -32.75 31.16
N ALA A 427 -8.46 -33.93 30.78
CA ALA A 427 -9.86 -34.12 30.37
C ALA A 427 -10.89 -33.64 31.40
N SER A 428 -10.49 -33.64 32.71
CA SER A 428 -11.27 -33.08 33.81
C SER A 428 -11.41 -31.55 33.77
N ASP A 429 -10.48 -30.84 33.13
CA ASP A 429 -10.52 -29.39 32.99
C ASP A 429 -11.47 -28.93 31.87
N VAL A 430 -11.70 -29.81 30.87
CA VAL A 430 -12.60 -29.56 29.77
C VAL A 430 -14.08 -29.74 30.16
N GLU A 431 -14.36 -30.68 31.07
CA GLU A 431 -15.75 -30.94 31.52
C GLU A 431 -16.32 -29.85 32.45
N GLN A 432 -15.49 -29.04 33.12
CA GLN A 432 -15.94 -28.01 34.06
C GLN A 432 -15.95 -26.58 33.46
N GLY A 433 -15.36 -26.34 32.32
CA GLY A 433 -15.13 -25.01 31.81
C GLY A 433 -16.08 -24.59 30.71
N ASP A 434 -16.43 -24.98 29.66
CA ASP A 434 -16.96 -24.16 28.56
C ASP A 434 -17.98 -24.73 27.61
N ALA A 435 -18.45 -25.97 27.80
CA ALA A 435 -19.56 -26.50 26.99
C ALA A 435 -20.85 -25.65 27.12
N LYS A 436 -21.01 -24.88 28.21
CA LYS A 436 -22.17 -23.99 28.41
C LYS A 436 -22.00 -22.58 27.79
N LYS A 437 -20.81 -22.14 27.48
CA LYS A 437 -20.59 -20.78 26.88
C LYS A 437 -20.61 -20.76 25.35
N VAL A 438 -20.24 -21.88 24.71
CA VAL A 438 -20.21 -21.98 23.24
C VAL A 438 -21.62 -22.12 22.63
N VAL A 439 -22.59 -22.64 23.39
CA VAL A 439 -23.98 -22.86 22.90
C VAL A 439 -24.87 -21.60 23.01
N GLN A 440 -24.44 -20.54 23.68
CA GLN A 440 -25.23 -19.31 23.84
C GLN A 440 -24.84 -18.14 22.93
N LYS A 441 -23.93 -18.35 21.98
CA LYS A 441 -23.59 -17.36 20.96
C LYS A 441 -23.75 -17.92 19.54
N LYS A 442 -24.91 -18.43 19.23
CA LYS A 442 -25.38 -18.58 17.86
C LYS A 442 -26.56 -17.67 17.62
#